data_3f84d74f10c775d491d18ad7eaf28237
#
_entry.id   3f84d74f10c775d491d18ad7eaf28237
#
_cell.length_a   1.000
_cell.length_b   1.000
_cell.length_c   1.000
_cell.angle_alpha   90.00
_cell.angle_beta   90.00
_cell.angle_gamma   90.00
#
_symmetry.space_group_name_H-M   'P 1'
#
loop_
_entity.id
_entity.type
_entity.pdbx_description
1 polymer ?
#
loop_
_entity_poly.entity_id
_entity_poly.type
_entity_poly.pdbx_seq_one_letter_code
_entity_poly.pdbx_strand_id
1 'polypeptide(L)'
;MASITIKKLQPDHFDDWLPLYRGYADHYQVALTESGVAQTWSWLMDQQHPVTGIVAEHQGQLIGLAHFRAMPSPLRGAEIGFLDDLFVDPAARGLKAGEVLLTAVKAEAKSKGWPVVRWITRDNNYRARGLYDQIAVKTDWNTYEMSAD
;
A
#
# COMPACT_ATOMS: atom_id res chain seq x y z
N MET A 1 -17.53 1.54 19.94
CA MET A 1 -17.22 1.33 18.51
C MET A 1 -15.93 0.54 18.36
N ALA A 2 -15.97 -0.48 17.56
CA ALA A 2 -14.77 -1.25 17.31
C ALA A 2 -13.81 -0.41 16.45
N SER A 3 -12.57 -0.33 16.87
CA SER A 3 -11.54 0.42 16.19
C SER A 3 -10.79 -0.47 15.20
N ILE A 4 -10.07 0.17 14.27
CA ILE A 4 -9.18 -0.50 13.34
C ILE A 4 -7.80 -0.57 13.96
N THR A 5 -7.21 -1.75 13.95
CA THR A 5 -5.85 -1.98 14.43
C THR A 5 -4.92 -2.21 13.24
N ILE A 6 -3.80 -1.50 13.20
CA ILE A 6 -2.78 -1.72 12.18
C ILE A 6 -1.77 -2.73 12.72
N LYS A 7 -1.49 -3.75 11.89
CA LYS A 7 -0.53 -4.79 12.23
C LYS A 7 0.47 -4.94 11.10
N LYS A 8 1.71 -5.26 11.45
CA LYS A 8 2.72 -5.66 10.49
C LYS A 8 2.34 -7.03 9.95
N LEU A 9 2.54 -7.27 8.66
CA LEU A 9 2.28 -8.58 8.07
C LEU A 9 3.16 -9.65 8.73
N GLN A 10 2.52 -10.76 9.10
CA GLN A 10 3.15 -11.93 9.71
C GLN A 10 2.86 -13.16 8.86
N PRO A 11 3.65 -14.26 9.02
CA PRO A 11 3.41 -15.47 8.22
C PRO A 11 2.00 -16.04 8.32
N ASP A 12 1.36 -15.94 9.47
CA ASP A 12 0.00 -16.45 9.68
C ASP A 12 -1.09 -15.58 9.04
N HIS A 13 -0.74 -14.44 8.46
CA HIS A 13 -1.70 -13.58 7.77
C HIS A 13 -1.95 -13.99 6.31
N PHE A 14 -1.17 -14.93 5.76
CA PHE A 14 -1.20 -15.21 4.32
C PHE A 14 -2.60 -15.50 3.79
N ASP A 15 -3.35 -16.37 4.47
CA ASP A 15 -4.67 -16.81 4.00
C ASP A 15 -5.69 -15.69 3.98
N ASP A 16 -5.54 -14.68 4.86
CA ASP A 16 -6.44 -13.53 4.93
C ASP A 16 -5.93 -12.37 4.06
N TRP A 17 -4.62 -12.27 3.86
CA TRP A 17 -4.00 -11.27 3.00
C TRP A 17 -4.28 -11.54 1.51
N LEU A 18 -4.22 -12.81 1.09
CA LEU A 18 -4.33 -13.18 -0.32
C LEU A 18 -5.65 -12.72 -0.96
N PRO A 19 -6.82 -12.92 -0.31
CA PRO A 19 -8.07 -12.40 -0.89
C PRO A 19 -8.07 -10.89 -1.07
N LEU A 20 -7.47 -10.15 -0.14
CA LEU A 20 -7.34 -8.70 -0.27
C LEU A 20 -6.45 -8.32 -1.43
N TYR A 21 -5.31 -9.00 -1.59
CA TYR A 21 -4.40 -8.72 -2.69
C TYR A 21 -5.02 -9.06 -4.04
N ARG A 22 -5.78 -10.14 -4.11
CA ARG A 22 -6.55 -10.47 -5.31
C ARG A 22 -7.59 -9.41 -5.63
N GLY A 23 -8.29 -8.89 -4.61
CA GLY A 23 -9.25 -7.79 -4.78
C GLY A 23 -8.59 -6.54 -5.33
N TYR A 24 -7.40 -6.22 -4.84
CA TYR A 24 -6.61 -5.10 -5.34
C TYR A 24 -6.26 -5.29 -6.83
N ALA A 25 -5.77 -6.47 -7.19
CA ALA A 25 -5.42 -6.78 -8.58
C ALA A 25 -6.64 -6.72 -9.50
N ASP A 26 -7.77 -7.25 -9.05
CA ASP A 26 -9.03 -7.20 -9.80
C ASP A 26 -9.49 -5.77 -10.05
N HIS A 27 -9.33 -4.90 -9.06
CA HIS A 27 -9.67 -3.48 -9.18
C HIS A 27 -8.88 -2.82 -10.32
N TYR A 28 -7.61 -3.19 -10.49
CA TYR A 28 -6.76 -2.66 -11.55
C TYR A 28 -6.73 -3.55 -12.79
N GLN A 29 -7.54 -4.60 -12.84
CA GLN A 29 -7.64 -5.53 -13.97
C GLN A 29 -6.30 -6.20 -14.28
N VAL A 30 -5.55 -6.54 -13.26
CA VAL A 30 -4.28 -7.25 -13.37
C VAL A 30 -4.49 -8.72 -13.01
N ALA A 31 -4.04 -9.62 -13.91
CA ALA A 31 -4.08 -11.04 -13.63
C ALA A 31 -2.87 -11.45 -12.79
N LEU A 32 -3.13 -11.89 -11.55
CA LEU A 32 -2.07 -12.40 -10.69
C LEU A 32 -1.72 -13.84 -11.09
N THR A 33 -0.42 -14.15 -11.08
CA THR A 33 0.05 -15.53 -11.26
C THR A 33 0.44 -16.09 -9.90
N GLU A 34 0.39 -17.43 -9.77
CA GLU A 34 0.83 -18.08 -8.52
C GLU A 34 2.29 -17.74 -8.19
N SER A 35 3.16 -17.75 -9.21
CA SER A 35 4.57 -17.42 -9.01
C SER A 35 4.78 -15.97 -8.60
N GLY A 36 4.01 -15.05 -9.16
CA GLY A 36 4.08 -13.64 -8.81
C GLY A 36 3.63 -13.39 -7.38
N VAL A 37 2.52 -14.05 -6.97
CA VAL A 37 2.03 -13.95 -5.58
C VAL A 37 3.07 -14.50 -4.61
N ALA A 38 3.66 -15.67 -4.91
CA ALA A 38 4.68 -16.28 -4.07
C ALA A 38 5.91 -15.36 -3.94
N GLN A 39 6.31 -14.73 -5.04
CA GLN A 39 7.44 -13.80 -5.02
C GLN A 39 7.14 -12.58 -4.15
N THR A 40 5.98 -11.97 -4.34
CA THR A 40 5.57 -10.81 -3.53
C THR A 40 5.52 -11.16 -2.05
N TRP A 41 4.93 -12.30 -1.72
CA TRP A 41 4.85 -12.74 -0.33
C TRP A 41 6.24 -12.99 0.26
N SER A 42 7.16 -13.58 -0.52
CA SER A 42 8.52 -13.81 -0.06
C SER A 42 9.25 -12.49 0.24
N TRP A 43 9.02 -11.46 -0.57
CA TRP A 43 9.56 -10.12 -0.32
C TRP A 43 9.00 -9.54 0.98
N LEU A 44 7.68 -9.65 1.18
CA LEU A 44 7.02 -9.11 2.37
C LEU A 44 7.48 -9.79 3.65
N MET A 45 7.84 -11.08 3.58
CA MET A 45 8.32 -11.83 4.73
C MET A 45 9.83 -11.69 4.97
N ASP A 46 10.56 -11.12 4.03
CA ASP A 46 12.01 -10.95 4.13
C ASP A 46 12.32 -9.58 4.73
N GLN A 47 12.80 -9.56 5.97
CA GLN A 47 13.12 -8.32 6.69
C GLN A 47 14.27 -7.54 6.04
N GLN A 48 15.05 -8.18 5.16
CA GLN A 48 16.13 -7.53 4.43
C GLN A 48 15.64 -6.89 3.12
N HIS A 49 14.43 -7.23 2.69
CA HIS A 49 13.85 -6.67 1.47
C HIS A 49 13.25 -5.29 1.73
N PRO A 50 13.37 -4.34 0.77
CA PRO A 50 12.82 -3.00 0.99
C PRO A 50 11.30 -2.94 1.09
N VAL A 51 10.56 -3.88 0.48
CA VAL A 51 9.09 -3.85 0.52
C VAL A 51 8.60 -4.32 1.88
N THR A 52 7.76 -3.50 2.49
CA THR A 52 7.14 -3.78 3.79
C THR A 52 5.62 -3.77 3.64
N GLY A 53 4.95 -4.65 4.37
CA GLY A 53 3.48 -4.72 4.36
C GLY A 53 2.89 -4.50 5.73
N ILE A 54 1.77 -3.79 5.75
CA ILE A 54 0.92 -3.66 6.93
C ILE A 54 -0.51 -3.99 6.54
N VAL A 55 -1.30 -4.39 7.53
CA VAL A 55 -2.72 -4.72 7.34
C VAL A 55 -3.56 -3.99 8.37
N ALA A 56 -4.79 -3.71 7.99
CA ALA A 56 -5.80 -3.15 8.88
C ALA A 56 -6.73 -4.26 9.32
N GLU A 57 -6.89 -4.42 10.63
CA GLU A 57 -7.77 -5.42 11.23
C GLU A 57 -8.93 -4.75 11.93
N HIS A 58 -10.12 -5.29 11.72
CA HIS A 58 -11.35 -4.82 12.34
C HIS A 58 -12.16 -6.03 12.77
N GLN A 59 -12.48 -6.12 14.05
CA GLN A 59 -13.27 -7.24 14.60
C GLN A 59 -12.71 -8.62 14.21
N GLY A 60 -11.39 -8.75 14.30
CA GLY A 60 -10.70 -10.01 14.02
C GLY A 60 -10.52 -10.34 12.55
N GLN A 61 -10.91 -9.45 11.62
CA GLN A 61 -10.79 -9.66 10.18
C GLN A 61 -9.86 -8.64 9.56
N LEU A 62 -9.06 -9.08 8.60
CA LEU A 62 -8.25 -8.17 7.79
C LEU A 62 -9.15 -7.50 6.76
N ILE A 63 -9.20 -6.18 6.77
CA ILE A 63 -10.07 -5.39 5.90
C ILE A 63 -9.31 -4.51 4.92
N GLY A 64 -8.00 -4.43 5.04
CA GLY A 64 -7.20 -3.62 4.14
C GLY A 64 -5.72 -3.94 4.25
N LEU A 65 -4.96 -3.50 3.25
CA LEU A 65 -3.51 -3.69 3.20
C LEU A 65 -2.82 -2.46 2.62
N ALA A 66 -1.55 -2.31 2.95
CA ALA A 66 -0.65 -1.37 2.28
C ALA A 66 0.72 -2.02 2.15
N HIS A 67 1.33 -1.85 0.98
CA HIS A 67 2.70 -2.26 0.70
C HIS A 67 3.51 -1.01 0.35
N PHE A 68 4.62 -0.83 0.99
CA PHE A 68 5.45 0.36 0.78
C PHE A 68 6.92 0.03 0.94
N ARG A 69 7.77 0.92 0.47
CA ARG A 69 9.22 0.69 0.48
C ARG A 69 9.99 2.01 0.54
N ALA A 70 11.21 1.92 1.01
CA ALA A 70 12.18 2.99 0.86
C ALA A 70 12.61 3.06 -0.61
N MET A 71 12.74 4.26 -1.15
CA MET A 71 13.21 4.48 -2.50
C MET A 71 14.28 5.58 -2.47
N PRO A 72 15.51 5.27 -2.92
CA PRO A 72 16.53 6.31 -3.01
C PRO A 72 16.11 7.42 -3.97
N SER A 73 16.27 8.65 -3.55
CA SER A 73 16.00 9.83 -4.38
C SER A 73 17.34 10.55 -4.59
N PRO A 74 17.99 10.34 -5.75
CA PRO A 74 19.29 10.98 -5.99
C PRO A 74 19.25 12.51 -5.91
N LEU A 75 18.16 13.10 -6.40
CA LEU A 75 18.02 14.55 -6.38
C LEU A 75 17.97 15.12 -4.96
N ARG A 76 17.41 14.37 -4.02
CA ARG A 76 17.38 14.74 -2.60
C ARG A 76 18.61 14.28 -1.82
N GLY A 77 19.36 13.33 -2.36
CA GLY A 77 20.44 12.69 -1.62
C GLY A 77 19.94 11.93 -0.40
N ALA A 78 18.70 11.43 -0.45
CA ALA A 78 18.03 10.78 0.68
C ALA A 78 17.00 9.78 0.18
N GLU A 79 16.59 8.86 1.05
CA GLU A 79 15.49 7.96 0.74
C GLU A 79 14.15 8.64 0.97
N ILE A 80 13.18 8.32 0.11
CA ILE A 80 11.77 8.67 0.32
C ILE A 80 10.97 7.37 0.45
N GLY A 81 9.73 7.48 0.91
CA GLY A 81 8.81 6.35 0.88
C GLY A 81 8.09 6.28 -0.45
N PHE A 82 7.84 5.06 -0.92
CA PHE A 82 6.95 4.83 -2.06
C PHE A 82 5.89 3.82 -1.63
N LEU A 83 4.64 4.22 -1.76
CA LEU A 83 3.49 3.37 -1.47
C LEU A 83 3.09 2.68 -2.76
N ASP A 84 3.37 1.37 -2.84
CA ASP A 84 3.11 0.59 -4.04
C ASP A 84 1.65 0.19 -4.16
N ASP A 85 1.07 -0.28 -3.07
CA ASP A 85 -0.28 -0.83 -3.06
C ASP A 85 -1.04 -0.32 -1.84
N LEU A 86 -2.29 0.06 -2.05
CA LEU A 86 -3.22 0.41 -0.98
C LEU A 86 -4.60 -0.10 -1.37
N PHE A 87 -5.18 -0.95 -0.53
CA PHE A 87 -6.49 -1.52 -0.82
C PHE A 87 -7.30 -1.72 0.46
N VAL A 88 -8.58 -1.41 0.38
CA VAL A 88 -9.56 -1.66 1.44
C VAL A 88 -10.68 -2.49 0.83
N ASP A 89 -11.06 -3.58 1.52
CA ASP A 89 -12.18 -4.41 1.11
C ASP A 89 -13.42 -3.52 0.92
N PRO A 90 -14.07 -3.56 -0.26
CA PRO A 90 -15.28 -2.77 -0.49
C PRO A 90 -16.39 -3.00 0.56
N ALA A 91 -16.46 -4.21 1.13
CA ALA A 91 -17.43 -4.51 2.19
C ALA A 91 -17.15 -3.74 3.49
N ALA A 92 -15.93 -3.20 3.65
CA ALA A 92 -15.53 -2.44 4.84
C ALA A 92 -15.57 -0.93 4.60
N ARG A 93 -16.18 -0.47 3.53
CA ARG A 93 -16.33 0.96 3.25
C ARG A 93 -17.09 1.67 4.37
N GLY A 94 -16.71 2.91 4.63
CA GLY A 94 -17.33 3.70 5.69
C GLY A 94 -16.60 3.62 7.03
N LEU A 95 -15.62 2.71 7.18
CA LEU A 95 -14.83 2.56 8.40
C LEU A 95 -13.55 3.41 8.39
N LYS A 96 -13.26 4.08 7.27
CA LYS A 96 -12.08 4.94 7.09
C LYS A 96 -10.74 4.17 7.18
N ALA A 97 -10.75 2.89 6.77
CA ALA A 97 -9.56 2.06 6.83
C ALA A 97 -8.42 2.59 5.95
N GLY A 98 -8.73 3.16 4.79
CA GLY A 98 -7.72 3.76 3.92
C GLY A 98 -6.98 4.91 4.59
N GLU A 99 -7.72 5.76 5.28
CA GLU A 99 -7.15 6.87 6.03
C GLU A 99 -6.26 6.38 7.17
N VAL A 100 -6.70 5.35 7.88
CA VAL A 100 -5.94 4.74 8.97
C VAL A 100 -4.65 4.12 8.46
N LEU A 101 -4.72 3.40 7.31
CA LEU A 101 -3.53 2.82 6.68
C LEU A 101 -2.54 3.90 6.25
N LEU A 102 -3.01 4.96 5.62
CA LEU A 102 -2.14 6.06 5.18
C LEU A 102 -1.49 6.77 6.37
N THR A 103 -2.23 6.95 7.47
CA THR A 103 -1.68 7.52 8.69
C THR A 103 -0.55 6.63 9.25
N ALA A 104 -0.73 5.32 9.19
CA ALA A 104 0.30 4.37 9.62
C ALA A 104 1.54 4.43 8.72
N VAL A 105 1.37 4.53 7.39
CA VAL A 105 2.48 4.69 6.46
C VAL A 105 3.23 6.00 6.73
N LYS A 106 2.50 7.07 7.00
CA LYS A 106 3.11 8.37 7.36
C LYS A 106 3.96 8.25 8.64
N ALA A 107 3.46 7.53 9.64
CA ALA A 107 4.21 7.31 10.88
C ALA A 107 5.49 6.52 10.63
N GLU A 108 5.43 5.49 9.78
CA GLU A 108 6.61 4.73 9.39
C GLU A 108 7.63 5.62 8.67
N ALA A 109 7.17 6.46 7.75
CA ALA A 109 8.02 7.39 7.03
C ALA A 109 8.75 8.32 7.99
N LYS A 110 8.03 8.87 8.95
CA LYS A 110 8.61 9.75 9.97
C LYS A 110 9.67 9.01 10.80
N SER A 111 9.37 7.80 11.20
CA SER A 111 10.29 6.97 11.98
C SER A 111 11.57 6.66 11.21
N LYS A 112 11.48 6.46 9.90
CA LYS A 112 12.62 6.12 9.04
C LYS A 112 13.32 7.34 8.44
N GLY A 113 12.83 8.54 8.72
CA GLY A 113 13.42 9.76 8.22
C GLY A 113 13.13 10.07 6.75
N TRP A 114 12.09 9.46 6.18
CA TRP A 114 11.67 9.79 4.82
C TRP A 114 10.93 11.12 4.83
N PRO A 115 11.37 12.10 4.02
CA PRO A 115 10.71 13.41 4.04
C PRO A 115 9.33 13.40 3.38
N VAL A 116 9.08 12.47 2.46
CA VAL A 116 7.80 12.33 1.76
C VAL A 116 7.51 10.87 1.50
N VAL A 117 6.23 10.57 1.27
CA VAL A 117 5.78 9.30 0.71
C VAL A 117 5.05 9.62 -0.59
N ARG A 118 5.40 8.92 -1.65
CA ARG A 118 4.84 9.13 -2.99
C ARG A 118 4.07 7.90 -3.42
N TRP A 119 2.98 8.09 -4.14
CA TRP A 119 2.25 6.99 -4.78
C TRP A 119 1.63 7.47 -6.07
N ILE A 120 1.21 6.50 -6.88
CA ILE A 120 0.50 6.76 -8.12
C ILE A 120 -0.88 6.13 -8.03
N THR A 121 -1.82 6.66 -8.79
CA THR A 121 -3.16 6.11 -8.90
C THR A 121 -3.67 6.37 -10.31
N ARG A 122 -4.66 5.61 -10.74
CA ARG A 122 -5.27 5.85 -12.03
C ARG A 122 -6.01 7.18 -12.03
N ASP A 123 -5.97 7.88 -13.16
CA ASP A 123 -6.57 9.20 -13.29
C ASP A 123 -8.07 9.18 -13.01
N ASN A 124 -8.75 8.09 -13.34
CA ASN A 124 -10.18 7.92 -13.14
C ASN A 124 -10.56 7.24 -11.81
N ASN A 125 -9.63 7.05 -10.91
CA ASN A 125 -9.90 6.49 -9.59
C ASN A 125 -10.42 7.59 -8.66
N TYR A 126 -11.61 8.09 -8.95
CA TYR A 126 -12.16 9.28 -8.29
C TYR A 126 -12.38 9.08 -6.80
N ARG A 127 -12.82 7.89 -6.39
CA ARG A 127 -13.07 7.61 -4.98
C ARG A 127 -11.79 7.73 -4.15
N ALA A 128 -10.72 7.09 -4.60
CA ALA A 128 -9.43 7.14 -3.91
C ALA A 128 -8.85 8.55 -3.96
N ARG A 129 -8.95 9.21 -5.12
CA ARG A 129 -8.45 10.58 -5.28
C ARG A 129 -9.14 11.57 -4.36
N GLY A 130 -10.42 11.35 -4.06
CA GLY A 130 -11.14 12.18 -3.10
C GLY A 130 -10.49 12.17 -1.73
N LEU A 131 -10.03 11.00 -1.26
CA LEU A 131 -9.27 10.90 -0.03
C LEU A 131 -7.88 11.52 -0.17
N TYR A 132 -7.19 11.20 -1.27
CA TYR A 132 -5.81 11.68 -1.48
C TYR A 132 -5.74 13.20 -1.53
N ASP A 133 -6.72 13.86 -2.15
CA ASP A 133 -6.78 15.31 -2.24
C ASP A 133 -6.93 15.98 -0.87
N GLN A 134 -7.51 15.26 0.10
CA GLN A 134 -7.67 15.77 1.46
C GLN A 134 -6.40 15.65 2.31
N ILE A 135 -5.59 14.62 2.07
CA ILE A 135 -4.47 14.28 2.98
C ILE A 135 -3.10 14.47 2.34
N ALA A 136 -3.03 14.72 1.04
CA ALA A 136 -1.79 14.85 0.31
C ALA A 136 -1.92 15.92 -0.76
N VAL A 137 -0.83 16.17 -1.48
CA VAL A 137 -0.78 17.14 -2.56
C VAL A 137 -0.57 16.41 -3.87
N LYS A 138 -1.45 16.63 -4.83
CA LYS A 138 -1.24 16.11 -6.18
C LYS A 138 -0.06 16.82 -6.80
N THR A 139 0.97 16.06 -7.22
CA THR A 139 2.15 16.62 -7.85
C THR A 139 1.90 16.90 -9.34
N ASP A 140 2.80 17.61 -9.96
CA ASP A 140 2.78 17.84 -11.41
C ASP A 140 3.72 16.89 -12.17
N TRP A 141 4.27 15.87 -11.50
CA TRP A 141 5.07 14.83 -12.15
C TRP A 141 4.17 13.88 -12.92
N ASN A 142 4.57 13.53 -14.13
CA ASN A 142 3.87 12.53 -14.93
C ASN A 142 4.66 11.23 -14.92
N THR A 143 3.94 10.11 -14.93
CA THR A 143 4.54 8.77 -14.99
C THR A 143 4.60 8.32 -16.44
N TYR A 144 5.77 7.90 -16.89
CA TYR A 144 5.97 7.32 -18.23
C TYR A 144 6.50 5.90 -18.09
N GLU A 145 6.11 5.05 -19.03
CA GLU A 145 6.64 3.70 -19.14
C GLU A 145 7.22 3.50 -20.53
N MET A 146 8.28 2.73 -20.58
CA MET A 146 8.94 2.37 -21.83
C MET A 146 9.21 0.87 -21.75
N SER A 147 8.83 0.15 -22.81
CA SER A 147 9.15 -1.28 -22.89
C SER A 147 10.66 -1.48 -22.90
N ALA A 148 11.12 -2.57 -22.27
CA ALA A 148 12.52 -2.94 -22.27
C ALA A 148 12.92 -3.83 -23.43
N ASP A 149 11.99 -4.09 -24.37
CA ASP A 149 12.25 -4.91 -25.58
C ASP A 149 13.17 -4.21 -26.58
#